data_55fe12e19d91fbeed0a2daae834cf2c9
#
_entry.id   55fe12e19d91fbeed0a2daae834cf2c9
#
_cell.length_a   1.000
_cell.length_b   1.000
_cell.length_c   1.000
_cell.angle_alpha   90.00
_cell.angle_beta   90.00
_cell.angle_gamma   90.00
#
_symmetry.space_group_name_H-M   'P 1'
#
loop_
_entity.id
_entity.type
_entity.pdbx_description
1 polymer ?
#
loop_
_entity_poly.entity_id
_entity_poly.type
_entity_poly.pdbx_seq_one_letter_code
_entity_poly.pdbx_strand_id
1 'polypeptide(L)'
;MRGRVIKVIGNNCAVHVPEEERVYSCLIKGRVRIQGFRSTNPVVVGDWVHFTPDPQQEVSYIESLEPRRNYIIRRATNLSKESHILAANIDLALLMVTIARPRTSYTFIDRFLATAEAY
;
A
#
# COMPACT_ATOMS: atom_id res chain seq x y z
N MET A 1 -18.30 1.76 -5.50
CA MET A 1 -18.07 2.21 -4.12
C MET A 1 -16.60 2.51 -3.92
N ARG A 2 -16.30 3.54 -3.19
CA ARG A 2 -14.92 3.99 -2.94
C ARG A 2 -14.52 3.67 -1.50
N GLY A 3 -13.37 3.06 -1.32
CA GLY A 3 -12.86 2.74 -0.01
C GLY A 3 -11.34 2.78 0.07
N ARG A 4 -10.81 2.79 1.27
CA ARG A 4 -9.38 2.82 1.54
C ARG A 4 -8.89 1.46 2.01
N VAL A 5 -7.81 0.99 1.41
CA VAL A 5 -7.20 -0.29 1.79
C VAL A 5 -6.51 -0.14 3.14
N ILE A 6 -6.90 -0.99 4.10
CA ILE A 6 -6.34 -0.97 5.45
C ILE A 6 -5.51 -2.21 5.77
N LYS A 7 -5.60 -3.26 4.96
CA LYS A 7 -4.86 -4.50 5.16
C LYS A 7 -4.72 -5.23 3.83
N VAL A 8 -3.56 -5.78 3.56
CA VAL A 8 -3.29 -6.60 2.37
C VAL A 8 -2.61 -7.90 2.80
N ILE A 9 -3.19 -9.04 2.41
CA ILE A 9 -2.60 -10.36 2.62
C ILE A 9 -2.75 -11.15 1.31
N GLY A 10 -1.64 -11.35 0.60
CA GLY A 10 -1.67 -12.00 -0.70
C GLY A 10 -2.56 -11.24 -1.69
N ASN A 11 -3.58 -11.90 -2.23
CA ASN A 11 -4.54 -11.31 -3.14
C ASN A 11 -5.80 -10.78 -2.44
N ASN A 12 -5.86 -10.91 -1.12
CA ASN A 12 -6.98 -10.41 -0.32
C ASN A 12 -6.63 -9.08 0.30
N CYS A 13 -7.59 -8.18 0.33
CA CYS A 13 -7.45 -6.93 1.06
C CYS A 13 -8.72 -6.56 1.81
N ALA A 14 -8.54 -5.84 2.90
CA ALA A 14 -9.64 -5.25 3.65
C ALA A 14 -9.74 -3.79 3.24
N VAL A 15 -10.95 -3.37 2.86
CA VAL A 15 -11.23 -2.02 2.37
C VAL A 15 -12.24 -1.36 3.30
N HIS A 16 -11.84 -0.26 3.90
CA HIS A 16 -12.70 0.55 4.76
C HIS A 16 -13.43 1.61 3.94
N VAL A 17 -14.75 1.61 4.03
CA VAL A 17 -15.59 2.62 3.39
C VAL A 17 -16.04 3.62 4.46
N PRO A 18 -15.48 4.85 4.47
CA PRO A 18 -15.75 5.82 5.54
C PRO A 18 -17.22 6.23 5.62
N GLU A 19 -17.90 6.32 4.48
CA GLU A 19 -19.31 6.74 4.43
C GLU A 19 -20.24 5.76 5.14
N GLU A 20 -19.90 4.47 5.16
CA GLU A 20 -20.66 3.41 5.81
C GLU A 20 -20.05 2.93 7.12
N GLU A 21 -18.84 3.38 7.44
CA GLU A 21 -18.06 2.86 8.56
C GLU A 21 -17.93 1.33 8.54
N ARG A 22 -17.81 0.77 7.35
CA ARG A 22 -17.78 -0.67 7.14
C ARG A 22 -16.51 -1.10 6.44
N VAL A 23 -16.03 -2.30 6.80
CA VAL A 23 -14.87 -2.93 6.15
C VAL A 23 -15.37 -4.05 5.23
N TYR A 24 -14.99 -3.98 3.97
CA TYR A 24 -15.29 -5.00 2.98
C TYR A 24 -14.06 -5.86 2.70
N SER A 25 -14.29 -7.16 2.49
CA SER A 25 -13.26 -8.06 2.02
C SER A 25 -13.23 -8.01 0.48
N CYS A 26 -12.08 -7.69 -0.10
CA CYS A 26 -11.93 -7.55 -1.53
C CYS A 26 -10.80 -8.43 -2.05
N LEU A 27 -10.96 -8.91 -3.28
CA LEU A 27 -9.93 -9.62 -4.02
C LEU A 27 -9.32 -8.72 -5.08
N ILE A 28 -8.02 -8.87 -5.25
CA ILE A 28 -7.27 -8.14 -6.28
C ILE A 28 -7.28 -8.98 -7.55
N LYS A 29 -7.89 -8.47 -8.62
CA LYS A 29 -7.78 -9.10 -9.94
C LYS A 29 -6.42 -8.81 -10.55
N GLY A 30 -5.82 -9.79 -11.22
CA GLY A 30 -4.49 -9.68 -11.79
C GLY A 30 -4.30 -8.63 -12.88
N ARG A 31 -5.36 -7.88 -13.22
CA ARG A 31 -5.35 -6.82 -14.24
C ARG A 31 -5.60 -5.42 -13.67
N VAL A 32 -5.47 -5.23 -12.37
CA VAL A 32 -5.54 -3.88 -11.81
C VAL A 32 -4.31 -3.12 -12.30
N ARG A 33 -4.52 -2.22 -13.25
CA ARG A 33 -3.44 -1.43 -13.85
C ARG A 33 -3.07 -0.28 -12.92
N ILE A 34 -1.84 -0.30 -12.46
CA ILE A 34 -1.22 0.87 -11.87
C ILE A 34 -0.42 1.53 -12.98
N GLN A 35 -0.85 2.71 -13.40
CA GLN A 35 -0.15 3.45 -14.44
C GLN A 35 1.27 3.79 -13.98
N GLY A 36 2.26 3.29 -14.71
CA GLY A 36 3.65 3.70 -14.55
C GLY A 36 4.41 3.03 -13.40
N PHE A 37 3.84 2.07 -12.71
CA PHE A 37 4.51 1.38 -11.61
C PHE A 37 4.78 -0.08 -11.90
N ARG A 38 6.05 -0.46 -11.82
CA ARG A 38 6.45 -1.85 -11.67
C ARG A 38 6.58 -2.13 -10.17
N SER A 39 5.50 -2.59 -9.59
CA SER A 39 5.48 -3.04 -8.19
C SER A 39 5.11 -4.51 -8.15
N THR A 40 5.71 -5.23 -7.23
CA THR A 40 5.34 -6.62 -6.96
C THR A 40 3.93 -6.73 -6.38
N ASN A 41 3.45 -5.66 -5.75
CA ASN A 41 2.11 -5.58 -5.18
C ASN A 41 1.32 -4.48 -5.88
N PRO A 42 0.27 -4.84 -6.65
CA PRO A 42 -0.53 -3.83 -7.34
C PRO A 42 -1.32 -2.93 -6.38
N VAL A 43 -1.70 -3.45 -5.22
CA VAL A 43 -2.48 -2.72 -4.21
C VAL A 43 -1.71 -2.74 -2.89
N VAL A 44 -1.61 -1.60 -2.24
CA VAL A 44 -0.95 -1.47 -0.93
C VAL A 44 -1.85 -0.75 0.07
N VAL A 45 -1.51 -0.88 1.34
CA VAL A 45 -2.23 -0.18 2.41
C VAL A 45 -2.19 1.33 2.17
N GLY A 46 -3.33 1.97 2.29
CA GLY A 46 -3.51 3.39 2.04
C GLY A 46 -4.06 3.73 0.66
N ASP A 47 -4.06 2.79 -0.27
CA ASP A 47 -4.64 3.02 -1.60
C ASP A 47 -6.15 3.27 -1.50
N TRP A 48 -6.64 4.20 -2.30
CA TRP A 48 -8.06 4.40 -2.53
C TRP A 48 -8.48 3.58 -3.73
N VAL A 49 -9.48 2.74 -3.54
CA VAL A 49 -9.93 1.78 -4.55
C VAL A 49 -11.41 1.94 -4.82
N HIS A 50 -11.82 1.55 -6.02
CA HIS A 50 -13.22 1.46 -6.41
C HIS A 50 -13.59 0.01 -6.60
N PHE A 51 -14.71 -0.38 -6.06
CA PHE A 51 -15.24 -1.72 -6.14
C PHE A 51 -16.76 -1.70 -6.10
N THR A 52 -17.40 -2.74 -6.59
CA THR A 52 -18.85 -2.91 -6.53
C THR A 52 -19.17 -4.05 -5.58
N PRO A 53 -19.82 -3.79 -4.44
CA PRO A 53 -20.24 -4.85 -3.54
C PRO A 53 -21.25 -5.77 -4.22
N ASP A 54 -21.07 -7.07 -4.06
CA ASP A 54 -22.01 -8.07 -4.53
C ASP A 54 -22.78 -8.61 -3.32
N PRO A 55 -24.10 -8.37 -3.23
CA PRO A 55 -24.88 -8.83 -2.10
C PRO A 55 -25.00 -10.36 -2.01
N GLN A 56 -24.70 -11.07 -3.09
CA GLN A 56 -24.73 -12.52 -3.13
C GLN A 56 -23.39 -13.18 -2.79
N GLN A 57 -22.32 -12.40 -2.70
CA GLN A 57 -20.97 -12.90 -2.41
C GLN A 57 -20.39 -12.16 -1.20
N GLU A 58 -19.64 -12.88 -0.37
CA GLU A 58 -18.95 -12.28 0.76
C GLU A 58 -17.74 -11.44 0.34
N VAL A 59 -17.27 -11.66 -0.87
CA VAL A 59 -16.04 -11.04 -1.39
C VAL A 59 -16.37 -10.23 -2.64
N SER A 60 -15.88 -8.98 -2.66
CA SER A 60 -15.97 -8.10 -3.81
C SER A 60 -14.63 -8.06 -4.55
N TYR A 61 -14.64 -7.54 -5.79
CA TYR A 61 -13.42 -7.39 -6.57
C TYR A 61 -13.07 -5.93 -6.74
N ILE A 62 -11.80 -5.61 -6.58
CA ILE A 62 -11.30 -4.27 -6.85
C ILE A 62 -11.29 -4.03 -8.35
N GLU A 63 -11.94 -2.97 -8.79
CA GLU A 63 -12.05 -2.60 -10.21
C GLU A 63 -10.94 -1.65 -10.63
N SER A 64 -10.61 -0.67 -9.80
CA SER A 64 -9.62 0.34 -10.11
C SER A 64 -8.99 0.94 -8.86
N LEU A 65 -7.83 1.56 -9.06
CA LEU A 65 -7.10 2.31 -8.06
C LEU A 65 -7.11 3.79 -8.42
N GLU A 66 -7.26 4.65 -7.41
CA GLU A 66 -7.04 6.08 -7.59
C GLU A 66 -5.55 6.40 -7.64
N PRO A 67 -5.14 7.48 -8.32
CA PRO A 67 -3.76 7.92 -8.29
C PRO A 67 -3.28 8.17 -6.87
N ARG A 68 -2.07 7.73 -6.57
CA ARG A 68 -1.47 7.91 -5.26
C ARG A 68 -0.94 9.32 -5.10
N ARG A 69 -1.27 9.95 -3.96
CA ARG A 69 -0.73 11.25 -3.61
C ARG A 69 0.76 11.16 -3.23
N ASN A 70 1.11 10.14 -2.48
CA ASN A 70 2.46 9.81 -2.07
C ASN A 70 2.57 8.33 -1.71
N TYR A 71 3.78 7.86 -1.51
CA TYR A 71 4.02 6.48 -1.09
C TYR A 71 5.42 6.34 -0.49
N ILE A 72 5.63 5.29 0.30
CA ILE A 72 6.94 4.90 0.83
C ILE A 72 7.36 3.61 0.16
N ILE A 73 8.55 3.58 -0.40
CA ILE A 73 9.10 2.42 -1.08
C ILE A 73 10.28 1.83 -0.32
N ARG A 74 10.46 0.53 -0.52
CA ARG A 74 11.65 -0.19 -0.15
C ARG A 74 12.22 -0.80 -1.41
N ARG A 75 13.47 -0.47 -1.73
CA ARG A 75 14.15 -1.08 -2.88
C ARG A 75 14.54 -2.52 -2.54
N ALA A 76 14.28 -3.43 -3.47
CA ALA A 76 14.76 -4.79 -3.36
C ALA A 76 16.29 -4.81 -3.40
N THR A 77 16.90 -5.59 -2.51
CA THR A 77 18.35 -5.66 -2.35
C THR A 77 19.06 -6.38 -3.49
N ASN A 78 18.34 -7.09 -4.35
CA ASN A 78 18.90 -7.79 -5.49
C ASN A 78 18.59 -6.99 -6.76
N LEU A 79 19.59 -6.68 -7.53
CA LEU A 79 19.62 -6.19 -8.92
C LEU A 79 18.29 -6.05 -9.69
N SER A 80 17.15 -6.30 -9.07
CA SER A 80 15.84 -6.09 -9.66
C SER A 80 15.49 -4.60 -9.61
N LYS A 81 15.04 -4.09 -10.73
CA LYS A 81 14.53 -2.71 -10.83
C LYS A 81 13.18 -2.53 -10.15
N GLU A 82 12.71 -3.55 -9.43
CA GLU A 82 11.41 -3.54 -8.77
C GLU A 82 11.51 -2.91 -7.38
N SER A 83 10.60 -2.00 -7.09
CA SER A 83 10.48 -1.37 -5.78
C SER A 83 9.27 -1.96 -5.06
N HIS A 84 9.42 -2.25 -3.77
CA HIS A 84 8.30 -2.62 -2.92
C HIS A 84 7.70 -1.35 -2.33
N ILE A 85 6.46 -1.07 -2.66
CA ILE A 85 5.72 0.00 -2.02
C ILE A 85 5.16 -0.53 -0.71
N LEU A 86 5.52 0.12 0.39
CA LEU A 86 5.09 -0.30 1.72
C LEU A 86 3.71 0.23 2.06
N ALA A 87 3.45 1.48 1.71
CA ALA A 87 2.17 2.14 1.95
C ALA A 87 2.04 3.36 1.05
N ALA A 88 0.80 3.81 0.83
CA ALA A 88 0.48 4.95 -0.02
C ALA A 88 -0.44 5.93 0.70
N ASN A 89 -0.55 7.14 0.18
CA ASN A 89 -1.42 8.20 0.69
C ASN A 89 -1.20 8.46 2.18
N ILE A 90 0.05 8.64 2.56
CA ILE A 90 0.49 8.78 3.94
C ILE A 90 0.47 10.24 4.35
N ASP A 91 -0.11 10.53 5.51
CA ASP A 91 -0.11 11.87 6.09
C ASP A 91 1.08 12.07 7.04
N LEU A 92 1.50 11.00 7.74
CA LEU A 92 2.59 11.03 8.68
C LEU A 92 3.31 9.69 8.70
N ALA A 93 4.62 9.70 8.53
CA ALA A 93 5.46 8.53 8.68
C ALA A 93 6.26 8.62 9.98
N LEU A 94 6.12 7.62 10.83
CA LEU A 94 6.86 7.53 12.09
C LEU A 94 7.99 6.53 11.94
N LEU A 95 9.21 7.01 12.13
CA LEU A 95 10.39 6.16 12.10
C LEU A 95 10.80 5.84 13.55
N MET A 96 10.63 4.58 13.94
CA MET A 96 11.10 4.09 15.22
C MET A 96 12.53 3.60 15.08
N VAL A 97 13.39 4.11 15.95
CA VAL A 97 14.81 3.73 15.96
C VAL A 97 15.22 3.28 17.35
N THR A 98 16.23 2.41 17.40
CA THR A 98 16.84 1.98 18.66
C THR A 98 18.27 2.49 18.74
N ILE A 99 18.66 2.94 19.93
CA ILE A 99 20.02 3.44 20.17
C ILE A 99 20.98 2.28 20.37
N ALA A 100 20.51 1.20 21.00
CA ALA A 100 21.30 0.02 21.29
C ALA A 100 20.42 -1.24 21.33
N ARG A 101 21.01 -2.39 21.02
CA ARG A 101 20.51 -3.76 21.21
C ARG A 101 19.21 -4.12 20.45
N PRO A 102 19.19 -4.12 19.14
CA PRO A 102 20.22 -3.71 18.19
C PRO A 102 20.16 -2.23 17.89
N ARG A 103 21.30 -1.67 17.52
CA ARG A 103 21.38 -0.28 17.09
C ARG A 103 20.85 -0.14 15.66
N THR A 104 19.99 0.83 15.45
CA THR A 104 19.55 1.20 14.08
C THR A 104 20.71 1.92 13.38
N SER A 105 21.09 1.45 12.19
CA SER A 105 22.18 2.07 11.45
C SER A 105 21.82 3.46 10.93
N TYR A 106 22.76 4.37 10.92
CA TYR A 106 22.58 5.70 10.35
C TYR A 106 22.27 5.63 8.84
N THR A 107 22.85 4.65 8.15
CA THR A 107 22.58 4.44 6.72
C THR A 107 21.10 4.14 6.48
N PHE A 108 20.48 3.31 7.32
CA PHE A 108 19.06 3.02 7.23
C PHE A 108 18.21 4.28 7.46
N ILE A 109 18.54 5.06 8.47
CA ILE A 109 17.82 6.30 8.80
C ILE A 109 17.92 7.27 7.62
N ASP A 110 19.11 7.48 7.08
CA ASP A 110 19.34 8.39 5.97
C ASP A 110 18.56 7.96 4.72
N ARG A 111 18.58 6.67 4.40
CA ARG A 111 17.83 6.12 3.26
C ARG A 111 16.33 6.27 3.43
N PHE A 112 15.82 6.03 4.64
CA PHE A 112 14.40 6.19 4.92
C PHE A 112 13.97 7.65 4.73
N LEU A 113 14.71 8.59 5.31
CA LEU A 113 14.40 10.03 5.22
C LEU A 113 14.48 10.52 3.77
N ALA A 114 15.50 10.12 3.04
CA ALA A 114 15.65 10.50 1.64
C ALA A 114 14.52 9.97 0.78
N THR A 115 14.12 8.72 0.99
CA THR A 115 12.99 8.10 0.28
C THR A 115 11.68 8.78 0.62
N ALA A 116 11.44 9.07 1.89
CA ALA A 116 10.23 9.75 2.32
C ALA A 116 10.11 11.16 1.73
N GLU A 117 11.21 11.87 1.57
CA GLU A 117 11.22 13.19 0.94
C GLU A 117 11.02 13.12 -0.57
N ALA A 118 11.56 12.09 -1.24
CA ALA A 118 11.52 11.95 -2.69
C ALA A 118 10.14 11.56 -3.23
N TYR A 119 9.35 10.87 -2.48
CA TYR A 119 8.03 10.34 -2.86
C TYR A 119 6.94 10.79 -1.89
#